data_09e385923c909371bc2787c2677d7a42
#
_entry.id   09e385923c909371bc2787c2677d7a42
#
_cell.length_a   1.000
_cell.length_b   1.000
_cell.length_c   1.000
_cell.angle_alpha   90.00
_cell.angle_beta   90.00
_cell.angle_gamma   90.00
#
_symmetry.space_group_name_H-M   'P 1'
#
loop_
_entity.id
_entity.type
_entity.pdbx_description
1 polymer ?
#
loop_
_entity_poly.entity_id
_entity_poly.type
_entity_poly.pdbx_seq_one_letter_code
_entity_poly.pdbx_strand_id
1 'polypeptide(L)'
;MELCVLRGAKEKTMNNKGTTYSLILTAIILILMAGNLFFGSVDIPAETIVNTLLGGEVEKASWSFIVWEARVPQALTALLCGAALAGSGLMLQTAFNNPLAGPSILGINSGASLGVAIVMLLGGGTIATAGVTLSGFFSIVMGAFIGSMVVMGLILFFSTLIKSNIMLLITGMMIGYITSSAISLLNFFATAEGVHSYMIWGMGNFSGVSLEQMPYFTSITLAGLILAILLIKPLNALLLGNRYAENLGVNIKRTRNLLLIATGILTAVTTAFCGPVSFIGLAVPHIARLLLGTSNHNSLLPVTLLTGSAVALLCNLICILPGESGIIPLNAVTPVLGAPVIIYVIINQRRIQYFN
;
A
#
# COMPACT_ATOMS: atom_id res chain seq x y z
N MET A 1 -40.40 13.05 -13.05
CA MET A 1 -40.58 12.72 -11.62
C MET A 1 -40.12 11.28 -11.29
N GLU A 2 -40.55 10.26 -12.05
CA GLU A 2 -40.14 8.87 -11.85
C GLU A 2 -38.63 8.63 -11.93
N LEU A 3 -37.90 9.24 -12.84
CA LEU A 3 -36.44 9.13 -12.97
C LEU A 3 -35.66 9.64 -11.74
N CYS A 4 -36.18 10.69 -11.06
CA CYS A 4 -35.62 11.18 -9.80
C CYS A 4 -35.86 10.21 -8.65
N VAL A 5 -37.03 9.60 -8.59
CA VAL A 5 -37.38 8.61 -7.53
C VAL A 5 -36.56 7.32 -7.72
N LEU A 6 -36.43 6.84 -8.96
CA LEU A 6 -35.62 5.66 -9.29
C LEU A 6 -34.11 5.91 -9.00
N ARG A 7 -33.61 7.11 -9.27
CA ARG A 7 -32.23 7.50 -8.98
C ARG A 7 -31.98 7.55 -7.47
N GLY A 8 -32.90 8.16 -6.71
CA GLY A 8 -32.83 8.20 -5.25
C GLY A 8 -32.91 6.82 -4.58
N ALA A 9 -33.77 5.95 -5.10
CA ALA A 9 -33.89 4.55 -4.63
C ALA A 9 -32.59 3.77 -4.92
N LYS A 10 -31.99 3.91 -6.10
CA LYS A 10 -30.74 3.28 -6.48
C LYS A 10 -29.56 3.79 -5.65
N GLU A 11 -29.47 5.10 -5.37
CA GLU A 11 -28.45 5.66 -4.48
C GLU A 11 -28.58 5.15 -3.04
N LYS A 12 -29.81 5.06 -2.52
CA LYS A 12 -30.07 4.54 -1.17
C LYS A 12 -29.70 3.05 -1.05
N THR A 13 -30.01 2.26 -2.08
CA THR A 13 -29.63 0.83 -2.13
C THR A 13 -28.12 0.66 -2.24
N MET A 14 -27.42 1.48 -2.99
CA MET A 14 -25.97 1.44 -3.11
C MET A 14 -25.25 1.88 -1.82
N ASN A 15 -25.80 2.89 -1.12
CA ASN A 15 -25.26 3.32 0.16
C ASN A 15 -25.43 2.25 1.24
N ASN A 16 -26.57 1.55 1.26
CA ASN A 16 -26.81 0.39 2.14
C ASN A 16 -25.82 -0.75 1.86
N LYS A 17 -25.53 -1.06 0.59
CA LYS A 17 -24.52 -2.07 0.23
C LYS A 17 -23.12 -1.68 0.72
N GLY A 18 -22.72 -0.41 0.53
CA GLY A 18 -21.44 0.09 1.02
C GLY A 18 -21.28 -0.11 2.53
N THR A 19 -22.31 0.27 3.31
CA THR A 19 -22.32 0.08 4.76
C THR A 19 -22.26 -1.40 5.15
N THR A 20 -23.05 -2.26 4.49
CA THR A 20 -23.06 -3.69 4.78
C THR A 20 -21.71 -4.34 4.52
N TYR A 21 -21.08 -4.07 3.36
CA TYR A 21 -19.74 -4.60 3.08
C TYR A 21 -18.67 -4.03 4.01
N SER A 22 -18.78 -2.77 4.42
CA SER A 22 -17.85 -2.19 5.40
C SER A 22 -17.96 -2.89 6.76
N LEU A 23 -19.15 -3.22 7.22
CA LEU A 23 -19.36 -3.96 8.47
C LEU A 23 -18.79 -5.40 8.37
N ILE A 24 -19.08 -6.10 7.28
CA ILE A 24 -18.54 -7.45 7.03
C ILE A 24 -17.00 -7.42 7.01
N LEU A 25 -16.40 -6.49 6.26
CA LEU A 25 -14.94 -6.37 6.16
C LEU A 25 -14.32 -6.01 7.51
N THR A 26 -14.97 -5.16 8.30
CA THR A 26 -14.52 -4.83 9.67
C THR A 26 -14.51 -6.09 10.54
N ALA A 27 -15.55 -6.91 10.49
CA ALA A 27 -15.59 -8.19 11.20
C ALA A 27 -14.48 -9.14 10.74
N ILE A 28 -14.25 -9.24 9.42
CA ILE A 28 -13.14 -10.04 8.85
C ILE A 28 -11.79 -9.51 9.33
N ILE A 29 -11.58 -8.19 9.34
CA ILE A 29 -10.35 -7.56 9.84
C ILE A 29 -10.11 -7.92 11.30
N LEU A 30 -11.14 -7.86 12.15
CA LEU A 30 -11.01 -8.23 13.56
C LEU A 30 -10.62 -9.71 13.74
N ILE A 31 -11.21 -10.61 12.96
CA ILE A 31 -10.86 -12.04 12.97
C ILE A 31 -9.43 -12.25 12.49
N LEU A 32 -9.02 -11.61 11.38
CA LEU A 32 -7.67 -11.71 10.86
C LEU A 32 -6.63 -11.07 11.79
N MET A 33 -6.99 -9.96 12.45
CA MET A 33 -6.15 -9.33 13.47
C MET A 33 -5.92 -10.28 14.65
N ALA A 34 -6.98 -10.89 15.15
CA ALA A 34 -6.86 -11.93 16.17
C ALA A 34 -5.98 -13.08 15.68
N GLY A 35 -6.20 -13.59 14.44
CA GLY A 35 -5.35 -14.61 13.85
C GLY A 35 -3.87 -14.23 13.84
N ASN A 36 -3.53 -13.01 13.43
CA ASN A 36 -2.14 -12.52 13.44
C ASN A 36 -1.54 -12.37 14.84
N LEU A 37 -2.36 -12.19 15.88
CA LEU A 37 -1.90 -12.13 17.27
C LEU A 37 -1.73 -13.54 17.87
N PHE A 38 -2.61 -14.48 17.54
CA PHE A 38 -2.59 -15.82 18.10
C PHE A 38 -1.59 -16.74 17.39
N PHE A 39 -1.44 -16.62 16.06
CA PHE A 39 -0.49 -17.43 15.29
C PHE A 39 0.84 -16.68 15.09
N GLY A 40 1.95 -17.41 15.05
CA GLY A 40 3.30 -16.85 14.83
C GLY A 40 4.36 -17.93 14.78
N SER A 41 5.64 -17.54 14.58
CA SER A 41 6.78 -18.45 14.54
C SER A 41 7.09 -19.11 15.90
N VAL A 42 6.57 -18.58 16.99
CA VAL A 42 6.69 -19.14 18.34
C VAL A 42 5.32 -19.48 18.86
N ASP A 43 5.12 -20.71 19.31
CA ASP A 43 3.88 -21.12 19.93
C ASP A 43 3.73 -20.51 21.33
N ILE A 44 2.73 -19.66 21.52
CA ILE A 44 2.39 -19.04 22.78
C ILE A 44 0.96 -19.47 23.13
N PRO A 45 0.68 -19.98 24.33
CA PRO A 45 -0.67 -20.35 24.73
C PRO A 45 -1.65 -19.19 24.61
N ALA A 46 -2.86 -19.47 24.09
CA ALA A 46 -3.87 -18.44 23.85
C ALA A 46 -4.24 -17.65 25.10
N GLU A 47 -4.29 -18.32 26.26
CA GLU A 47 -4.53 -17.70 27.55
C GLU A 47 -3.45 -16.66 27.90
N THR A 48 -2.18 -17.00 27.64
CA THR A 48 -1.04 -16.10 27.85
C THR A 48 -1.13 -14.86 26.96
N ILE A 49 -1.55 -15.01 25.69
CA ILE A 49 -1.71 -13.88 24.78
C ILE A 49 -2.81 -12.96 25.28
N VAL A 50 -3.95 -13.50 25.69
CA VAL A 50 -5.06 -12.72 26.25
C VAL A 50 -4.63 -12.01 27.55
N ASN A 51 -3.96 -12.72 28.46
CA ASN A 51 -3.45 -12.12 29.70
C ASN A 51 -2.45 -11.00 29.42
N THR A 52 -1.53 -11.20 28.46
CA THR A 52 -0.59 -10.16 28.03
C THR A 52 -1.29 -8.90 27.52
N LEU A 53 -2.30 -9.05 26.68
CA LEU A 53 -3.05 -7.93 26.11
C LEU A 53 -3.89 -7.19 27.15
N LEU A 54 -4.36 -7.90 28.20
CA LEU A 54 -5.12 -7.31 29.30
C LEU A 54 -4.24 -6.78 30.46
N GLY A 55 -2.91 -6.89 30.34
CA GLY A 55 -1.97 -6.42 31.37
C GLY A 55 -1.86 -7.33 32.58
N GLY A 56 -2.25 -8.61 32.46
CA GLY A 56 -2.12 -9.62 33.50
C GLY A 56 -0.71 -10.18 33.64
N GLU A 57 -0.49 -10.97 34.71
CA GLU A 57 0.78 -11.67 34.91
C GLU A 57 1.00 -12.74 33.85
N VAL A 58 2.24 -12.84 33.37
CA VAL A 58 2.66 -13.76 32.29
C VAL A 58 3.77 -14.66 32.81
N GLU A 59 3.65 -15.96 32.59
CA GLU A 59 4.60 -16.97 33.05
C GLU A 59 6.05 -16.72 32.55
N LYS A 60 6.19 -16.22 31.28
CA LYS A 60 7.47 -15.90 30.66
C LYS A 60 7.48 -14.48 30.09
N ALA A 61 8.38 -13.65 30.59
CA ALA A 61 8.54 -12.26 30.09
C ALA A 61 8.84 -12.19 28.57
N SER A 62 9.51 -13.23 28.01
CA SER A 62 9.78 -13.32 26.58
C SER A 62 8.51 -13.40 25.73
N TRP A 63 7.43 -14.01 26.21
CA TRP A 63 6.16 -14.11 25.52
C TRP A 63 5.45 -12.74 25.42
N SER A 64 5.48 -11.99 26.53
CA SER A 64 4.96 -10.61 26.53
C SER A 64 5.74 -9.73 25.55
N PHE A 65 7.06 -9.84 25.52
CA PHE A 65 7.91 -9.12 24.57
C PHE A 65 7.54 -9.46 23.11
N ILE A 66 7.39 -10.76 22.76
CA ILE A 66 7.01 -11.18 21.41
C ILE A 66 5.64 -10.61 21.02
N VAL A 67 4.66 -10.63 21.94
CA VAL A 67 3.33 -10.09 21.62
C VAL A 67 3.38 -8.59 21.36
N TRP A 68 4.00 -7.81 22.25
CA TRP A 68 3.99 -6.35 22.17
C TRP A 68 4.99 -5.77 21.16
N GLU A 69 6.20 -6.36 21.04
CA GLU A 69 7.26 -5.81 20.21
C GLU A 69 7.33 -6.43 18.81
N ALA A 70 6.65 -7.57 18.58
CA ALA A 70 6.63 -8.20 17.27
C ALA A 70 5.21 -8.33 16.71
N ARG A 71 4.30 -9.08 17.35
CA ARG A 71 2.99 -9.44 16.76
C ARG A 71 2.06 -8.24 16.61
N VAL A 72 1.93 -7.40 17.63
CA VAL A 72 1.06 -6.22 17.59
C VAL A 72 1.53 -5.21 16.55
N PRO A 73 2.80 -4.78 16.51
CA PRO A 73 3.28 -3.86 15.49
C PRO A 73 3.16 -4.44 14.08
N GLN A 74 3.48 -5.73 13.88
CA GLN A 74 3.38 -6.40 12.58
C GLN A 74 1.94 -6.42 12.05
N ALA A 75 0.97 -6.77 12.90
CA ALA A 75 -0.45 -6.79 12.53
C ALA A 75 -0.98 -5.39 12.21
N LEU A 76 -0.63 -4.37 13.02
CA LEU A 76 -0.98 -2.98 12.76
C LEU A 76 -0.34 -2.45 11.47
N THR A 77 0.93 -2.80 11.23
CA THR A 77 1.63 -2.44 9.99
C THR A 77 0.96 -3.05 8.77
N ALA A 78 0.58 -4.34 8.82
CA ALA A 78 -0.15 -5.00 7.74
C ALA A 78 -1.48 -4.30 7.45
N LEU A 79 -2.25 -3.98 8.50
CA LEU A 79 -3.53 -3.27 8.40
C LEU A 79 -3.38 -1.93 7.69
N LEU A 80 -2.46 -1.09 8.16
CA LEU A 80 -2.25 0.27 7.63
C LEU A 80 -1.63 0.24 6.23
N CYS A 81 -0.65 -0.64 5.99
CA CYS A 81 0.00 -0.81 4.69
C CYS A 81 -1.02 -1.27 3.63
N GLY A 82 -1.89 -2.22 3.97
CA GLY A 82 -2.95 -2.69 3.09
C GLY A 82 -3.91 -1.58 2.69
N ALA A 83 -4.39 -0.79 3.65
CA ALA A 83 -5.23 0.38 3.38
C ALA A 83 -4.50 1.41 2.50
N ALA A 84 -3.25 1.75 2.82
CA ALA A 84 -2.45 2.74 2.11
C ALA A 84 -2.23 2.35 0.65
N LEU A 85 -1.78 1.14 0.39
CA LEU A 85 -1.52 0.65 -0.97
C LEU A 85 -2.81 0.53 -1.78
N ALA A 86 -3.89 0.00 -1.19
CA ALA A 86 -5.19 -0.12 -1.87
C ALA A 86 -5.78 1.25 -2.21
N GLY A 87 -5.74 2.19 -1.27
CA GLY A 87 -6.18 3.58 -1.48
C GLY A 87 -5.37 4.28 -2.56
N SER A 88 -4.04 4.15 -2.54
CA SER A 88 -3.17 4.73 -3.56
C SER A 88 -3.44 4.13 -4.94
N GLY A 89 -3.66 2.81 -5.02
CA GLY A 89 -4.02 2.13 -6.27
C GLY A 89 -5.34 2.63 -6.84
N LEU A 90 -6.38 2.74 -6.02
CA LEU A 90 -7.69 3.28 -6.44
C LEU A 90 -7.57 4.70 -7.00
N MET A 91 -6.83 5.58 -6.31
CA MET A 91 -6.60 6.95 -6.75
C MET A 91 -5.90 7.00 -8.11
N LEU A 92 -4.86 6.18 -8.31
CA LEU A 92 -4.12 6.13 -9.57
C LEU A 92 -4.97 5.57 -10.71
N GLN A 93 -5.71 4.49 -10.48
CA GLN A 93 -6.60 3.93 -11.49
C GLN A 93 -7.61 4.97 -11.99
N THR A 94 -8.15 5.79 -11.09
CA THR A 94 -9.10 6.85 -11.45
C THR A 94 -8.38 8.03 -12.12
N ALA A 95 -7.26 8.51 -11.55
CA ALA A 95 -6.51 9.65 -12.09
C ALA A 95 -6.01 9.41 -13.53
N PHE A 96 -5.61 8.17 -13.82
CA PHE A 96 -5.10 7.79 -15.14
C PHE A 96 -6.16 7.20 -16.06
N ASN A 97 -7.39 7.03 -15.57
CA ASN A 97 -8.47 6.33 -16.29
C ASN A 97 -7.97 4.97 -16.85
N ASN A 98 -7.20 4.26 -16.03
CA ASN A 98 -6.55 3.01 -16.41
C ASN A 98 -6.68 2.00 -15.26
N PRO A 99 -7.39 0.88 -15.46
CA PRO A 99 -7.60 -0.13 -14.43
C PRO A 99 -6.30 -0.82 -13.99
N LEU A 100 -5.26 -0.76 -14.81
CA LEU A 100 -3.95 -1.36 -14.51
C LEU A 100 -2.98 -0.38 -13.86
N ALA A 101 -3.36 0.89 -13.65
CA ALA A 101 -2.50 1.85 -12.97
C ALA A 101 -2.33 1.44 -11.49
N GLY A 102 -1.08 1.43 -11.04
CA GLY A 102 -0.73 1.10 -9.66
C GLY A 102 0.51 1.86 -9.20
N PRO A 103 0.77 1.91 -7.88
CA PRO A 103 1.91 2.65 -7.32
C PRO A 103 3.27 2.22 -7.88
N SER A 104 3.43 0.94 -8.14
CA SER A 104 4.67 0.37 -8.70
C SER A 104 4.95 0.83 -10.14
N ILE A 105 3.91 1.12 -10.93
CA ILE A 105 4.06 1.53 -12.34
C ILE A 105 4.61 2.96 -12.45
N LEU A 106 4.33 3.82 -11.48
CA LEU A 106 4.89 5.19 -11.46
C LEU A 106 6.37 5.25 -11.08
N GLY A 107 7.02 4.12 -10.78
CA GLY A 107 8.43 4.07 -10.44
C GLY A 107 8.77 4.53 -9.02
N ILE A 108 7.78 4.87 -8.18
CA ILE A 108 8.00 5.33 -6.80
C ILE A 108 8.68 4.22 -5.97
N ASN A 109 8.21 2.97 -6.10
CA ASN A 109 8.85 1.81 -5.48
C ASN A 109 10.29 1.61 -5.97
N SER A 110 10.52 1.83 -7.27
CA SER A 110 11.87 1.71 -7.85
C SER A 110 12.81 2.78 -7.30
N GLY A 111 12.30 4.01 -7.07
CA GLY A 111 13.02 5.07 -6.40
C GLY A 111 13.40 4.70 -4.96
N ALA A 112 12.44 4.15 -4.19
CA ALA A 112 12.71 3.62 -2.86
C ALA A 112 13.80 2.54 -2.89
N SER A 113 13.67 1.57 -3.80
CA SER A 113 14.62 0.48 -3.97
C SER A 113 16.03 0.99 -4.32
N LEU A 114 16.14 2.01 -5.18
CA LEU A 114 17.42 2.65 -5.49
C LEU A 114 18.03 3.35 -4.28
N GLY A 115 17.22 4.09 -3.51
CA GLY A 115 17.67 4.72 -2.28
C GLY A 115 18.21 3.72 -1.26
N VAL A 116 17.53 2.59 -1.07
CA VAL A 116 18.00 1.50 -0.21
C VAL A 116 19.24 0.82 -0.78
N ALA A 117 19.29 0.60 -2.10
CA ALA A 117 20.48 0.04 -2.75
C ALA A 117 21.72 0.90 -2.51
N ILE A 118 21.60 2.22 -2.61
CA ILE A 118 22.70 3.16 -2.30
C ILE A 118 23.16 2.99 -0.85
N VAL A 119 22.23 2.91 0.10
CA VAL A 119 22.56 2.78 1.52
C VAL A 119 23.18 1.42 1.84
N MET A 120 22.58 0.33 1.37
CA MET A 120 23.04 -1.03 1.70
C MET A 120 24.29 -1.46 0.92
N LEU A 121 24.33 -1.16 -0.39
CA LEU A 121 25.35 -1.69 -1.28
C LEU A 121 26.62 -0.81 -1.30
N LEU A 122 26.49 0.51 -1.15
CA LEU A 122 27.63 1.44 -1.09
C LEU A 122 27.99 1.86 0.33
N GLY A 123 26.98 2.11 1.17
CA GLY A 123 27.15 2.64 2.52
C GLY A 123 27.32 1.59 3.61
N GLY A 124 27.30 0.29 3.28
CA GLY A 124 27.37 -0.78 4.28
C GLY A 124 26.24 -0.69 5.33
N GLY A 125 25.06 -0.16 4.96
CA GLY A 125 23.92 0.06 5.85
C GLY A 125 24.00 1.34 6.70
N THR A 126 24.94 2.26 6.39
CA THR A 126 25.11 3.53 7.11
C THR A 126 24.98 4.72 6.18
N ILE A 127 24.42 5.82 6.70
CA ILE A 127 24.46 7.15 6.07
C ILE A 127 25.30 8.04 6.97
N ALA A 128 26.44 8.49 6.49
CA ALA A 128 27.31 9.45 7.19
C ALA A 128 27.28 10.81 6.45
N THR A 129 26.78 11.84 7.11
CA THR A 129 26.84 13.22 6.64
C THR A 129 27.40 14.11 7.75
N ALA A 130 28.01 15.23 7.41
CA ALA A 130 28.66 16.21 8.28
C ALA A 130 28.23 16.19 9.78
N GLY A 131 28.75 15.25 10.56
CA GLY A 131 28.54 15.17 12.02
C GLY A 131 27.38 14.27 12.49
N VAL A 132 26.61 13.67 11.58
CA VAL A 132 25.53 12.71 11.93
C VAL A 132 25.75 11.40 11.19
N THR A 133 25.87 10.31 11.95
CA THR A 133 25.89 8.94 11.40
C THR A 133 24.57 8.26 11.71
N LEU A 134 23.80 7.94 10.65
CA LEU A 134 22.60 7.12 10.74
C LEU A 134 22.98 5.68 10.38
N SER A 135 22.72 4.74 11.25
CA SER A 135 23.04 3.32 11.03
C SER A 135 21.82 2.44 11.17
N GLY A 136 21.90 1.25 10.59
CA GLY A 136 20.87 0.22 10.71
C GLY A 136 19.57 0.56 9.97
N PHE A 137 18.46 0.11 10.54
CA PHE A 137 17.13 0.20 9.91
C PHE A 137 16.71 1.64 9.56
N PHE A 138 17.07 2.62 10.41
CA PHE A 138 16.69 4.03 10.19
C PHE A 138 17.32 4.61 8.91
N SER A 139 18.58 4.26 8.62
CA SER A 139 19.24 4.69 7.37
C SER A 139 18.58 4.10 6.12
N ILE A 140 18.12 2.85 6.21
CA ILE A 140 17.40 2.17 5.14
C ILE A 140 16.05 2.86 4.87
N VAL A 141 15.27 3.14 5.92
CA VAL A 141 14.00 3.84 5.82
C VAL A 141 14.19 5.24 5.22
N MET A 142 15.18 5.99 5.67
CA MET A 142 15.51 7.31 5.14
C MET A 142 15.95 7.25 3.67
N GLY A 143 16.80 6.28 3.31
CA GLY A 143 17.20 6.05 1.93
C GLY A 143 16.01 5.74 1.01
N ALA A 144 15.13 4.84 1.44
CA ALA A 144 13.90 4.50 0.72
C ALA A 144 12.98 5.71 0.54
N PHE A 145 12.78 6.48 1.62
CA PHE A 145 11.91 7.64 1.60
C PHE A 145 12.45 8.74 0.69
N ILE A 146 13.74 9.07 0.77
CA ILE A 146 14.40 10.05 -0.10
C ILE A 146 14.32 9.61 -1.56
N GLY A 147 14.64 8.34 -1.87
CA GLY A 147 14.58 7.79 -3.22
C GLY A 147 13.15 7.86 -3.80
N SER A 148 12.14 7.55 -3.00
CA SER A 148 10.73 7.71 -3.37
C SER A 148 10.37 9.16 -3.65
N MET A 149 10.81 10.09 -2.80
CA MET A 149 10.53 11.53 -2.94
C MET A 149 11.19 12.11 -4.19
N VAL A 150 12.40 11.68 -4.52
CA VAL A 150 13.10 12.10 -5.76
C VAL A 150 12.30 11.66 -6.98
N VAL A 151 11.91 10.39 -7.07
CA VAL A 151 11.11 9.88 -8.20
C VAL A 151 9.75 10.56 -8.25
N MET A 152 9.10 10.76 -7.10
CA MET A 152 7.84 11.51 -7.03
C MET A 152 8.01 12.94 -7.56
N GLY A 153 9.08 13.64 -7.15
CA GLY A 153 9.40 14.99 -7.65
C GLY A 153 9.58 15.01 -9.18
N LEU A 154 10.26 14.01 -9.73
CA LEU A 154 10.40 13.83 -11.20
C LEU A 154 9.04 13.61 -11.87
N ILE A 155 8.19 12.73 -11.34
CA ILE A 155 6.84 12.50 -11.88
C ILE A 155 5.98 13.77 -11.81
N LEU A 156 6.02 14.51 -10.71
CA LEU A 156 5.33 15.80 -10.58
C LEU A 156 5.87 16.83 -11.58
N PHE A 157 7.17 16.90 -11.77
CA PHE A 157 7.78 17.76 -12.79
C PHE A 157 7.29 17.40 -14.19
N PHE A 158 7.39 16.12 -14.59
CA PHE A 158 6.88 15.66 -15.87
C PHE A 158 5.36 15.83 -16.02
N SER A 159 4.60 15.71 -14.93
CA SER A 159 3.16 15.98 -14.92
C SER A 159 2.82 17.43 -15.31
N THR A 160 3.75 18.38 -15.17
CA THR A 160 3.54 19.76 -15.65
C THR A 160 3.75 19.90 -17.16
N LEU A 161 4.60 19.07 -17.74
CA LEU A 161 4.97 19.10 -19.15
C LEU A 161 4.09 18.18 -20.01
N ILE A 162 3.75 17.00 -19.46
CA ILE A 162 3.00 15.94 -20.17
C ILE A 162 1.52 16.05 -19.81
N LYS A 163 0.67 16.33 -20.81
CA LYS A 163 -0.78 16.39 -20.64
C LYS A 163 -1.45 15.02 -20.70
N SER A 164 -0.85 14.07 -21.42
CA SER A 164 -1.40 12.73 -21.61
C SER A 164 -1.13 11.85 -20.38
N ASN A 165 -2.17 11.28 -19.79
CA ASN A 165 -2.07 10.36 -18.68
C ASN A 165 -1.26 9.10 -19.05
N ILE A 166 -1.46 8.56 -20.27
CA ILE A 166 -0.73 7.36 -20.75
C ILE A 166 0.76 7.66 -20.88
N MET A 167 1.13 8.81 -21.45
CA MET A 167 2.54 9.20 -21.58
C MET A 167 3.21 9.39 -20.22
N LEU A 168 2.48 9.91 -19.22
CA LEU A 168 3.00 10.05 -17.86
C LEU A 168 3.23 8.68 -17.19
N LEU A 169 2.35 7.70 -17.41
CA LEU A 169 2.57 6.33 -16.95
C LEU A 169 3.81 5.70 -17.61
N ILE A 170 3.96 5.87 -18.94
CA ILE A 170 5.14 5.40 -19.67
C ILE A 170 6.42 6.05 -19.12
N THR A 171 6.39 7.36 -18.84
CA THR A 171 7.51 8.07 -18.22
C THR A 171 7.87 7.47 -16.86
N GLY A 172 6.88 7.14 -16.03
CA GLY A 172 7.10 6.45 -14.74
C GLY A 172 7.77 5.09 -14.91
N MET A 173 7.33 4.30 -15.90
CA MET A 173 7.97 3.02 -16.21
C MET A 173 9.42 3.20 -16.71
N MET A 174 9.70 4.20 -17.53
CA MET A 174 11.07 4.49 -17.99
C MET A 174 11.99 4.89 -16.85
N ILE A 175 11.51 5.72 -15.89
CA ILE A 175 12.22 6.03 -14.65
C ILE A 175 12.49 4.73 -13.88
N GLY A 176 11.51 3.84 -13.79
CA GLY A 176 11.65 2.52 -13.17
C GLY A 176 12.77 1.68 -13.82
N TYR A 177 12.87 1.66 -15.13
CA TYR A 177 13.95 0.95 -15.84
C TYR A 177 15.33 1.57 -15.60
N ILE A 178 15.42 2.90 -15.59
CA ILE A 178 16.69 3.60 -15.28
C ILE A 178 17.14 3.26 -13.86
N THR A 179 16.23 3.32 -12.88
CA THR A 179 16.56 2.97 -11.48
C THR A 179 16.94 1.51 -11.34
N SER A 180 16.25 0.61 -12.02
CA SER A 180 16.57 -0.84 -12.05
C SER A 180 17.97 -1.10 -12.63
N SER A 181 18.34 -0.40 -13.69
CA SER A 181 19.68 -0.49 -14.29
C SER A 181 20.76 0.00 -13.33
N ALA A 182 20.51 1.13 -12.64
CA ALA A 182 21.40 1.65 -11.61
C ALA A 182 21.57 0.66 -10.44
N ILE A 183 20.49 0.03 -9.98
CA ILE A 183 20.53 -1.01 -8.93
C ILE A 183 21.36 -2.21 -9.39
N SER A 184 21.19 -2.65 -10.65
CA SER A 184 21.98 -3.76 -11.21
C SER A 184 23.47 -3.44 -11.23
N LEU A 185 23.84 -2.20 -11.57
CA LEU A 185 25.23 -1.75 -11.52
C LEU A 185 25.79 -1.74 -10.09
N LEU A 186 25.00 -1.25 -9.12
CA LEU A 186 25.38 -1.25 -7.72
C LEU A 186 25.58 -2.68 -7.19
N ASN A 187 24.69 -3.60 -7.53
CA ASN A 187 24.80 -5.02 -7.14
C ASN A 187 26.07 -5.67 -7.72
N PHE A 188 26.47 -5.28 -8.93
CA PHE A 188 27.68 -5.83 -9.58
C PHE A 188 28.96 -5.49 -8.79
N PHE A 189 29.04 -4.30 -8.21
CA PHE A 189 30.20 -3.84 -7.43
C PHE A 189 30.10 -4.12 -5.92
N ALA A 190 28.95 -4.58 -5.44
CA ALA A 190 28.69 -4.78 -4.02
C ALA A 190 29.27 -6.10 -3.49
N THR A 191 29.40 -6.19 -2.17
CA THR A 191 29.75 -7.44 -1.48
C THR A 191 28.57 -8.42 -1.50
N ALA A 192 28.87 -9.72 -1.46
CA ALA A 192 27.82 -10.76 -1.42
C ALA A 192 26.86 -10.58 -0.23
N GLU A 193 27.36 -10.12 0.92
CA GLU A 193 26.58 -9.86 2.12
C GLU A 193 25.63 -8.67 1.93
N GLY A 194 26.10 -7.59 1.30
CA GLY A 194 25.27 -6.43 0.96
C GLY A 194 24.16 -6.78 -0.02
N VAL A 195 24.49 -7.57 -1.07
CA VAL A 195 23.49 -8.06 -2.04
C VAL A 195 22.45 -8.93 -1.35
N HIS A 196 22.86 -9.86 -0.48
CA HIS A 196 21.94 -10.73 0.25
C HIS A 196 20.99 -9.92 1.16
N SER A 197 21.51 -8.94 1.91
CA SER A 197 20.70 -8.06 2.76
C SER A 197 19.70 -7.22 1.95
N TYR A 198 20.14 -6.70 0.80
CA TYR A 198 19.27 -5.96 -0.11
C TYR A 198 18.15 -6.85 -0.70
N MET A 199 18.47 -8.10 -1.07
CA MET A 199 17.49 -9.07 -1.58
C MET A 199 16.43 -9.40 -0.53
N ILE A 200 16.83 -9.63 0.75
CA ILE A 200 15.89 -9.88 1.85
C ILE A 200 14.95 -8.69 2.04
N TRP A 201 15.49 -7.44 2.06
CA TRP A 201 14.66 -6.25 2.15
C TRP A 201 13.67 -6.16 0.99
N GLY A 202 14.11 -6.47 -0.24
CA GLY A 202 13.29 -6.44 -1.45
C GLY A 202 12.15 -7.48 -1.48
N MET A 203 12.21 -8.50 -0.64
CA MET A 203 11.15 -9.51 -0.52
C MET A 203 9.91 -8.97 0.20
N GLY A 204 10.03 -7.85 0.91
CA GLY A 204 8.96 -7.21 1.66
C GLY A 204 8.52 -7.99 2.90
N ASN A 205 8.22 -7.30 3.97
CA ASN A 205 7.64 -7.85 5.19
C ASN A 205 6.89 -6.76 5.98
N PHE A 206 6.04 -7.16 6.91
CA PHE A 206 5.36 -6.23 7.81
C PHE A 206 6.00 -6.16 9.20
N SER A 207 7.05 -6.93 9.46
CA SER A 207 7.75 -6.96 10.74
C SER A 207 8.84 -5.89 10.88
N GLY A 208 9.01 -5.02 9.85
CA GLY A 208 10.03 -3.99 9.84
C GLY A 208 9.72 -2.75 10.70
N VAL A 209 8.51 -2.62 11.23
CA VAL A 209 8.09 -1.47 12.05
C VAL A 209 8.08 -1.86 13.52
N SER A 210 8.96 -1.26 14.33
CA SER A 210 8.95 -1.42 15.78
C SER A 210 7.83 -0.59 16.43
N LEU A 211 7.50 -0.90 17.70
CA LEU A 211 6.50 -0.15 18.45
C LEU A 211 6.88 1.35 18.57
N GLU A 212 8.16 1.66 18.73
CA GLU A 212 8.66 3.05 18.76
C GLU A 212 8.49 3.80 17.44
N GLN A 213 8.52 3.09 16.32
CA GLN A 213 8.38 3.67 14.98
C GLN A 213 6.91 3.75 14.54
N MET A 214 6.04 2.97 15.18
CA MET A 214 4.62 2.90 14.83
C MET A 214 3.92 4.27 14.81
N PRO A 215 4.14 5.21 15.75
CA PRO A 215 3.53 6.53 15.68
C PRO A 215 3.91 7.31 14.41
N TYR A 216 5.16 7.23 13.97
CA TYR A 216 5.63 7.90 12.74
C TYR A 216 5.01 7.27 11.49
N PHE A 217 5.04 5.94 11.39
CA PHE A 217 4.42 5.20 10.30
C PHE A 217 2.91 5.48 10.21
N THR A 218 2.21 5.43 11.35
CA THR A 218 0.77 5.66 11.44
C THR A 218 0.41 7.09 11.07
N SER A 219 1.11 8.10 11.61
CA SER A 219 0.77 9.50 11.35
C SER A 219 0.95 9.89 9.89
N ILE A 220 2.04 9.46 9.23
CA ILE A 220 2.26 9.72 7.80
C ILE A 220 1.22 8.98 6.95
N THR A 221 0.93 7.73 7.28
CA THR A 221 -0.09 6.93 6.58
C THR A 221 -1.47 7.56 6.71
N LEU A 222 -1.88 7.95 7.92
CA LEU A 222 -3.16 8.62 8.14
C LEU A 222 -3.25 9.95 7.41
N ALA A 223 -2.19 10.75 7.38
CA ALA A 223 -2.16 12.00 6.62
C ALA A 223 -2.41 11.76 5.12
N GLY A 224 -1.79 10.74 4.53
CA GLY A 224 -2.04 10.34 3.14
C GLY A 224 -3.46 9.83 2.91
N LEU A 225 -4.02 9.04 3.84
CA LEU A 225 -5.40 8.55 3.76
C LEU A 225 -6.43 9.67 3.93
N ILE A 226 -6.19 10.63 4.82
CA ILE A 226 -7.04 11.81 4.96
C ILE A 226 -7.04 12.62 3.66
N LEU A 227 -5.87 12.81 3.04
CA LEU A 227 -5.79 13.48 1.74
C LEU A 227 -6.58 12.71 0.67
N ALA A 228 -6.53 11.37 0.66
CA ALA A 228 -7.33 10.55 -0.23
C ALA A 228 -8.85 10.75 -0.03
N ILE A 229 -9.30 10.85 1.22
CA ILE A 229 -10.71 11.10 1.57
C ILE A 229 -11.15 12.49 1.10
N LEU A 230 -10.31 13.51 1.27
CA LEU A 230 -10.59 14.87 0.80
C LEU A 230 -10.71 14.96 -0.73
N LEU A 231 -10.10 14.03 -1.45
CA LEU A 231 -10.10 13.96 -2.91
C LEU A 231 -11.27 13.14 -3.48
N ILE A 232 -12.19 12.61 -2.67
CA ILE A 232 -13.34 11.80 -3.13
C ILE A 232 -14.19 12.56 -4.15
N LYS A 233 -14.51 13.85 -3.91
CA LYS A 233 -15.33 14.65 -4.82
C LYS A 233 -14.67 14.87 -6.18
N PRO A 234 -13.40 15.33 -6.26
CA PRO A 234 -12.67 15.39 -7.52
C PRO A 234 -12.55 14.03 -8.23
N LEU A 235 -12.31 12.94 -7.48
CA LEU A 235 -12.23 11.59 -8.05
C LEU A 235 -13.55 11.18 -8.73
N ASN A 236 -14.70 11.46 -8.09
CA ASN A 236 -16.00 11.19 -8.70
C ASN A 236 -16.26 12.02 -9.95
N ALA A 237 -15.81 13.28 -9.98
CA ALA A 237 -15.90 14.10 -11.18
C ALA A 237 -15.04 13.56 -12.33
N LEU A 238 -13.82 13.07 -12.03
CA LEU A 238 -12.92 12.47 -13.03
C LEU A 238 -13.50 11.21 -13.69
N LEU A 239 -14.39 10.46 -13.03
CA LEU A 239 -15.07 9.32 -13.64
C LEU A 239 -15.92 9.70 -14.86
N LEU A 240 -16.41 10.95 -14.90
CA LEU A 240 -17.20 11.47 -16.02
C LEU A 240 -16.33 11.95 -17.20
N GLY A 241 -15.01 11.87 -17.04
CA GLY A 241 -14.01 12.35 -18.00
C GLY A 241 -13.56 13.79 -17.71
N ASN A 242 -12.33 14.10 -18.18
CA ASN A 242 -11.66 15.37 -17.86
C ASN A 242 -12.45 16.60 -18.26
N ARG A 243 -13.04 16.62 -19.49
CA ARG A 243 -13.82 17.76 -19.98
C ARG A 243 -15.07 18.03 -19.13
N TYR A 244 -15.73 16.95 -18.68
CA TYR A 244 -16.90 17.07 -17.81
C TYR A 244 -16.52 17.56 -16.42
N ALA A 245 -15.43 17.05 -15.86
CA ALA A 245 -14.90 17.49 -14.57
C ALA A 245 -14.52 18.98 -14.59
N GLU A 246 -13.91 19.48 -15.68
CA GLU A 246 -13.61 20.91 -15.86
C GLU A 246 -14.87 21.77 -15.86
N ASN A 247 -15.94 21.35 -16.56
CA ASN A 247 -17.22 22.03 -16.58
C ASN A 247 -17.90 22.06 -15.19
N LEU A 248 -17.60 21.08 -14.32
CA LEU A 248 -18.04 21.06 -12.94
C LEU A 248 -17.14 21.90 -12.01
N GLY A 249 -16.16 22.64 -12.55
CA GLY A 249 -15.26 23.51 -11.80
C GLY A 249 -14.05 22.80 -11.18
N VAL A 250 -13.77 21.54 -11.54
CA VAL A 250 -12.61 20.80 -11.04
C VAL A 250 -11.36 21.21 -11.82
N ASN A 251 -10.37 21.72 -11.13
CA ASN A 251 -9.05 21.98 -11.71
C ASN A 251 -8.28 20.67 -11.89
N ILE A 252 -8.28 20.12 -13.11
CA ILE A 252 -7.69 18.80 -13.44
C ILE A 252 -6.20 18.74 -13.06
N LYS A 253 -5.43 19.79 -13.39
CA LYS A 253 -3.98 19.83 -13.09
C LYS A 253 -3.72 19.78 -11.58
N ARG A 254 -4.43 20.60 -10.81
CA ARG A 254 -4.30 20.62 -9.34
C ARG A 254 -4.73 19.29 -8.72
N THR A 255 -5.86 18.75 -9.17
CA THR A 255 -6.37 17.46 -8.68
C THR A 255 -5.38 16.32 -8.97
N ARG A 256 -4.86 16.24 -10.22
CA ARG A 256 -3.87 15.25 -10.59
C ARG A 256 -2.62 15.34 -9.72
N ASN A 257 -2.09 16.53 -9.50
CA ASN A 257 -0.92 16.71 -8.64
C ASN A 257 -1.19 16.32 -7.19
N LEU A 258 -2.35 16.67 -6.62
CA LEU A 258 -2.72 16.25 -5.27
C LEU A 258 -2.90 14.73 -5.16
N LEU A 259 -3.48 14.08 -6.18
CA LEU A 259 -3.58 12.62 -6.26
C LEU A 259 -2.20 11.96 -6.32
N LEU A 260 -1.28 12.50 -7.12
CA LEU A 260 0.10 12.03 -7.19
C LEU A 260 0.83 12.21 -5.84
N ILE A 261 0.66 13.33 -5.15
CA ILE A 261 1.25 13.56 -3.83
C ILE A 261 0.69 12.58 -2.81
N ALA A 262 -0.64 12.42 -2.74
CA ALA A 262 -1.28 11.49 -1.82
C ALA A 262 -0.79 10.04 -2.04
N THR A 263 -0.80 9.59 -3.29
CA THR A 263 -0.34 8.23 -3.65
C THR A 263 1.14 8.06 -3.39
N GLY A 264 1.95 9.08 -3.65
CA GLY A 264 3.37 9.04 -3.41
C GLY A 264 3.72 8.97 -1.93
N ILE A 265 3.07 9.75 -1.07
CA ILE A 265 3.27 9.68 0.38
C ILE A 265 2.91 8.28 0.89
N LEU A 266 1.74 7.76 0.52
CA LEU A 266 1.28 6.44 0.93
C LEU A 266 2.23 5.33 0.45
N THR A 267 2.69 5.41 -0.79
CA THR A 267 3.62 4.43 -1.37
C THR A 267 5.01 4.55 -0.76
N ALA A 268 5.52 5.78 -0.58
CA ALA A 268 6.85 6.01 -0.03
C ALA A 268 6.94 5.49 1.41
N VAL A 269 5.97 5.81 2.27
CA VAL A 269 5.99 5.35 3.66
C VAL A 269 5.86 3.83 3.75
N THR A 270 4.95 3.22 3.00
CA THR A 270 4.79 1.76 3.01
C THR A 270 6.03 1.05 2.48
N THR A 271 6.62 1.53 1.38
CA THR A 271 7.83 0.93 0.81
C THR A 271 9.05 1.14 1.69
N ALA A 272 9.18 2.30 2.34
CA ALA A 272 10.31 2.59 3.23
C ALA A 272 10.35 1.64 4.44
N PHE A 273 9.20 1.37 5.05
CA PHE A 273 9.10 0.55 6.25
C PHE A 273 8.91 -0.95 5.97
N CYS A 274 8.16 -1.31 4.93
CA CYS A 274 7.79 -2.70 4.65
C CYS A 274 8.53 -3.31 3.46
N GLY A 275 9.39 -2.53 2.79
CA GLY A 275 9.93 -2.90 1.49
C GLY A 275 8.89 -2.75 0.36
N PRO A 276 9.27 -3.03 -0.89
CA PRO A 276 8.37 -2.93 -2.03
C PRO A 276 7.31 -4.03 -1.98
N VAL A 277 6.06 -3.69 -1.64
CA VAL A 277 4.92 -4.62 -1.63
C VAL A 277 4.18 -4.55 -2.96
N SER A 278 4.04 -5.68 -3.61
CA SER A 278 3.43 -5.80 -4.94
C SER A 278 1.95 -6.22 -4.86
N PHE A 279 1.21 -5.99 -5.94
CA PHE A 279 -0.16 -6.46 -6.21
C PHE A 279 -1.27 -5.89 -5.33
N ILE A 280 -1.08 -5.59 -4.05
CA ILE A 280 -2.18 -5.09 -3.18
C ILE A 280 -2.80 -3.82 -3.79
N GLY A 281 -1.99 -2.82 -4.16
CA GLY A 281 -2.49 -1.59 -4.76
C GLY A 281 -3.14 -1.76 -6.14
N LEU A 282 -2.80 -2.84 -6.84
CA LEU A 282 -3.38 -3.13 -8.16
C LEU A 282 -4.66 -3.96 -8.05
N ALA A 283 -4.66 -5.05 -7.28
CA ALA A 283 -5.75 -6.02 -7.25
C ALA A 283 -6.92 -5.59 -6.35
N VAL A 284 -6.64 -4.99 -5.19
CA VAL A 284 -7.68 -4.69 -4.20
C VAL A 284 -8.75 -3.72 -4.69
N PRO A 285 -8.45 -2.63 -5.41
CA PRO A 285 -9.50 -1.77 -5.96
C PRO A 285 -10.47 -2.50 -6.89
N HIS A 286 -9.98 -3.53 -7.60
CA HIS A 286 -10.84 -4.37 -8.44
C HIS A 286 -11.75 -5.26 -7.61
N ILE A 287 -11.23 -5.88 -6.54
CA ILE A 287 -12.03 -6.66 -5.60
C ILE A 287 -13.15 -5.80 -5.03
N ALA A 288 -12.83 -4.58 -4.56
CA ALA A 288 -13.81 -3.66 -4.00
C ALA A 288 -14.89 -3.26 -5.02
N ARG A 289 -14.52 -3.02 -6.29
CA ARG A 289 -15.50 -2.75 -7.37
C ARG A 289 -16.39 -3.95 -7.66
N LEU A 290 -15.85 -5.17 -7.65
CA LEU A 290 -16.63 -6.38 -7.83
C LEU A 290 -17.64 -6.57 -6.70
N LEU A 291 -17.26 -6.33 -5.46
CA LEU A 291 -18.13 -6.42 -4.29
C LEU A 291 -19.30 -5.42 -4.35
N LEU A 292 -18.98 -4.15 -4.67
CA LEU A 292 -19.96 -3.08 -4.64
C LEU A 292 -20.77 -2.94 -5.92
N GLY A 293 -20.21 -3.31 -7.07
CA GLY A 293 -20.82 -3.08 -8.39
C GLY A 293 -20.95 -1.60 -8.74
N THR A 294 -20.07 -0.73 -8.17
CA THR A 294 -20.09 0.72 -8.42
C THR A 294 -18.68 1.29 -8.46
N SER A 295 -18.52 2.40 -9.19
CA SER A 295 -17.28 3.21 -9.21
C SER A 295 -17.39 4.48 -8.35
N ASN A 296 -18.51 4.73 -7.66
CA ASN A 296 -18.68 5.89 -6.79
C ASN A 296 -17.74 5.83 -5.58
N HIS A 297 -16.79 6.76 -5.51
CA HIS A 297 -15.74 6.79 -4.49
C HIS A 297 -16.27 7.03 -3.07
N ASN A 298 -17.50 7.55 -2.89
CA ASN A 298 -18.07 7.69 -1.54
C ASN A 298 -18.20 6.34 -0.84
N SER A 299 -18.61 5.29 -1.57
CA SER A 299 -18.71 3.93 -1.03
C SER A 299 -17.47 3.09 -1.38
N LEU A 300 -16.87 3.33 -2.56
CA LEU A 300 -15.77 2.53 -3.07
C LEU A 300 -14.47 2.75 -2.27
N LEU A 301 -14.12 3.99 -1.92
CA LEU A 301 -12.88 4.26 -1.19
C LEU A 301 -12.87 3.58 0.19
N PRO A 302 -13.87 3.75 1.08
CA PRO A 302 -13.89 3.06 2.38
C PRO A 302 -13.80 1.53 2.23
N VAL A 303 -14.58 0.94 1.33
CA VAL A 303 -14.55 -0.51 1.10
C VAL A 303 -13.19 -0.95 0.54
N THR A 304 -12.56 -0.15 -0.32
CA THR A 304 -11.21 -0.44 -0.84
C THR A 304 -10.17 -0.43 0.28
N LEU A 305 -10.21 0.55 1.18
CA LEU A 305 -9.29 0.64 2.32
C LEU A 305 -9.44 -0.59 3.23
N LEU A 306 -10.67 -0.93 3.60
CA LEU A 306 -10.95 -2.11 4.44
C LEU A 306 -10.56 -3.42 3.75
N THR A 307 -10.87 -3.56 2.46
CA THR A 307 -10.46 -4.75 1.68
C THR A 307 -8.94 -4.87 1.63
N GLY A 308 -8.24 -3.74 1.46
CA GLY A 308 -6.77 -3.70 1.48
C GLY A 308 -6.19 -4.16 2.80
N SER A 309 -6.74 -3.66 3.91
CA SER A 309 -6.36 -4.09 5.26
C SER A 309 -6.60 -5.59 5.46
N ALA A 310 -7.77 -6.09 5.06
CA ALA A 310 -8.10 -7.52 5.18
C ALA A 310 -7.16 -8.40 4.35
N VAL A 311 -6.88 -8.02 3.09
CA VAL A 311 -5.96 -8.75 2.21
C VAL A 311 -4.54 -8.75 2.76
N ALA A 312 -4.04 -7.61 3.24
CA ALA A 312 -2.70 -7.53 3.81
C ALA A 312 -2.56 -8.37 5.09
N LEU A 313 -3.54 -8.33 6.00
CA LEU A 313 -3.58 -9.18 7.18
C LEU A 313 -3.64 -10.67 6.82
N LEU A 314 -4.41 -11.03 5.81
CA LEU A 314 -4.48 -12.41 5.31
C LEU A 314 -3.13 -12.85 4.72
N CYS A 315 -2.50 -12.00 3.90
CA CYS A 315 -1.16 -12.28 3.36
C CYS A 315 -0.13 -12.47 4.49
N ASN A 316 -0.16 -11.59 5.51
CA ASN A 316 0.73 -11.70 6.65
C ASN A 316 0.52 -13.01 7.42
N LEU A 317 -0.74 -13.37 7.66
CA LEU A 317 -1.08 -14.64 8.33
C LEU A 317 -0.54 -15.85 7.54
N ILE A 318 -0.70 -15.86 6.21
CA ILE A 318 -0.16 -16.92 5.35
C ILE A 318 1.39 -16.95 5.44
N CYS A 319 2.05 -15.79 5.50
CA CYS A 319 3.51 -15.72 5.61
C CYS A 319 4.05 -16.34 6.91
N ILE A 320 3.31 -16.24 8.01
CA ILE A 320 3.73 -16.72 9.33
C ILE A 320 3.24 -18.15 9.65
N LEU A 321 2.28 -18.70 8.88
CA LEU A 321 1.70 -20.02 9.12
C LEU A 321 2.72 -21.20 9.10
N PRO A 322 3.83 -21.16 8.33
CA PRO A 322 4.82 -22.23 8.41
C PRO A 322 5.50 -22.40 9.79
N GLY A 323 5.33 -21.43 10.70
CA GLY A 323 5.79 -21.52 12.09
C GLY A 323 7.31 -21.70 12.17
N GLU A 324 7.75 -22.77 12.80
CA GLU A 324 9.18 -23.08 12.99
C GLU A 324 9.96 -23.31 11.67
N SER A 325 9.28 -23.64 10.57
CA SER A 325 9.89 -23.85 9.25
C SER A 325 10.37 -22.56 8.57
N GLY A 326 10.06 -21.40 9.15
CA GLY A 326 10.48 -20.08 8.66
C GLY A 326 9.31 -19.20 8.23
N ILE A 327 9.62 -18.00 7.77
CA ILE A 327 8.64 -17.00 7.31
C ILE A 327 8.68 -16.92 5.79
N ILE A 328 7.53 -17.09 5.14
CA ILE A 328 7.41 -16.94 3.69
C ILE A 328 7.53 -15.44 3.35
N PRO A 329 8.35 -15.05 2.35
CA PRO A 329 8.40 -13.66 1.90
C PRO A 329 7.05 -13.15 1.42
N LEU A 330 6.71 -11.90 1.78
CA LEU A 330 5.42 -11.29 1.45
C LEU A 330 5.17 -11.23 -0.08
N ASN A 331 6.21 -10.88 -0.84
CA ASN A 331 6.15 -10.80 -2.30
C ASN A 331 6.06 -12.18 -3.00
N ALA A 332 6.15 -13.30 -2.29
CA ALA A 332 5.78 -14.61 -2.80
C ALA A 332 4.27 -14.87 -2.68
N VAL A 333 3.63 -14.34 -1.62
CA VAL A 333 2.21 -14.56 -1.32
C VAL A 333 1.30 -13.58 -2.08
N THR A 334 1.65 -12.29 -2.09
CA THR A 334 0.77 -11.25 -2.66
C THR A 334 0.47 -11.43 -4.15
N PRO A 335 1.40 -11.86 -5.04
CA PRO A 335 1.09 -12.13 -6.44
C PRO A 335 0.19 -13.36 -6.62
N VAL A 336 0.36 -14.39 -5.81
CA VAL A 336 -0.47 -15.62 -5.88
C VAL A 336 -1.94 -15.29 -5.62
N LEU A 337 -2.22 -14.38 -4.70
CA LEU A 337 -3.58 -13.92 -4.42
C LEU A 337 -4.04 -12.84 -5.42
N GLY A 338 -3.14 -11.94 -5.83
CA GLY A 338 -3.50 -10.78 -6.64
C GLY A 338 -3.62 -11.08 -8.14
N ALA A 339 -2.72 -11.88 -8.71
CA ALA A 339 -2.71 -12.14 -10.14
C ALA A 339 -3.97 -12.83 -10.68
N PRO A 340 -4.55 -13.84 -10.00
CA PRO A 340 -5.81 -14.44 -10.45
C PRO A 340 -6.96 -13.45 -10.53
N VAL A 341 -7.03 -12.51 -9.57
CA VAL A 341 -8.04 -11.44 -9.56
C VAL A 341 -7.89 -10.54 -10.79
N ILE A 342 -6.67 -10.13 -11.09
CA ILE A 342 -6.39 -9.27 -12.25
C ILE A 342 -6.72 -9.99 -13.55
N ILE A 343 -6.32 -11.26 -13.69
CA ILE A 343 -6.64 -12.08 -14.87
C ILE A 343 -8.16 -12.19 -15.03
N TYR A 344 -8.90 -12.49 -13.96
CA TYR A 344 -10.36 -12.55 -13.99
C TYR A 344 -10.97 -11.22 -14.44
N VAL A 345 -10.47 -10.11 -13.93
CA VAL A 345 -10.92 -8.76 -14.29
C VAL A 345 -10.67 -8.48 -15.76
N ILE A 346 -9.49 -8.78 -16.30
CA ILE A 346 -9.14 -8.58 -17.72
C ILE A 346 -10.07 -9.37 -18.62
N ILE A 347 -10.32 -10.65 -18.30
CA ILE A 347 -11.19 -11.52 -19.09
C ILE A 347 -12.64 -11.03 -19.06
N ASN A 348 -13.11 -10.53 -17.92
CA ASN A 348 -14.51 -10.10 -17.72
C ASN A 348 -14.70 -8.59 -17.84
N GLN A 349 -13.78 -7.86 -18.46
CA GLN A 349 -13.74 -6.40 -18.55
C GLN A 349 -15.05 -5.78 -19.09
N ARG A 350 -15.76 -6.47 -19.99
CA ARG A 350 -17.05 -6.04 -20.53
C ARG A 350 -18.22 -6.06 -19.50
N ARG A 351 -18.09 -6.80 -18.41
CA ARG A 351 -19.10 -6.90 -17.34
C ARG A 351 -18.85 -5.94 -16.19
N ILE A 352 -17.66 -5.39 -16.10
CA ILE A 352 -17.21 -4.51 -15.00
C ILE A 352 -17.19 -3.08 -15.53
N GLN A 353 -18.17 -2.28 -15.08
CA GLN A 353 -18.20 -0.84 -15.40
C GLN A 353 -17.09 -0.14 -14.64
N TYR A 354 -15.96 0.16 -15.33
CA TYR A 354 -14.86 0.90 -14.73
C TYR A 354 -15.05 2.41 -14.80
N PHE A 355 -15.52 2.89 -15.93
CA PHE A 355 -15.59 4.31 -16.25
C PHE A 355 -16.77 4.53 -17.20
N ASN A 356 -17.94 4.83 -16.68
CA ASN A 356 -19.13 5.31 -17.44
C ASN A 356 -19.70 6.52 -16.76
#